data_81d85cff26f8e7f1e56cff620e3458a6
#
_entry.id   81d85cff26f8e7f1e56cff620e3458a6
#
_cell.length_a   1.000
_cell.length_b   1.000
_cell.length_c   1.000
_cell.angle_alpha   90.00
_cell.angle_beta   90.00
_cell.angle_gamma   90.00
#
_symmetry.space_group_name_H-M   'P 1'
#
loop_
_entity.id
_entity.type
_entity.pdbx_description
1 polymer ?
#
loop_
_entity_poly.entity_id
_entity_poly.type
_entity_poly.pdbx_seq_one_letter_code
_entity_poly.pdbx_strand_id
1 'polypeptide(L)'
;MNRLEIKRWEGRSFFRVLILAAVIGLITACATVPLTGRSQLNLLSDAQLFRMSLDSYREILSKSKLSQDQAKVAMVRGVGQRIARAAEDFLRENGLEHEIAKYQWEFNLIDDDKTINAWCMPGGKIAVYTGILPITKDET
;
A
#
# COMPACT_ATOMS: atom_id res chain seq x y z
N MET A 1 41.07 31.20 31.00
CA MET A 1 40.09 30.63 30.04
C MET A 1 38.73 31.18 30.45
N ASN A 2 38.13 32.07 29.63
CA ASN A 2 36.95 32.85 30.01
C ASN A 2 35.66 31.99 29.97
N ARG A 3 34.79 32.15 30.97
CA ARG A 3 33.48 31.45 31.07
C ARG A 3 32.62 31.56 29.78
N LEU A 4 32.80 32.57 28.97
CA LEU A 4 32.10 32.81 27.72
C LEU A 4 32.58 31.91 26.58
N GLU A 5 33.84 31.49 26.58
CA GLU A 5 34.36 30.56 25.58
C GLU A 5 33.89 29.11 25.82
N ILE A 6 33.77 28.71 27.09
CA ILE A 6 33.28 27.39 27.47
C ILE A 6 31.81 27.21 27.01
N LYS A 7 30.96 28.22 27.27
CA LYS A 7 29.53 28.17 26.81
C LYS A 7 29.40 28.13 25.29
N ARG A 8 30.29 28.78 24.57
CA ARG A 8 30.26 28.79 23.09
C ARG A 8 30.74 27.48 22.52
N TRP A 9 31.60 26.76 23.21
CA TRP A 9 32.11 25.47 22.84
C TRP A 9 31.05 24.36 23.06
N GLU A 10 30.35 24.39 24.18
CA GLU A 10 29.25 23.49 24.51
C GLU A 10 28.09 23.60 23.51
N GLY A 11 27.69 24.81 23.10
CA GLY A 11 26.65 25.04 22.11
C GLY A 11 27.00 24.47 20.72
N ARG A 12 28.27 24.61 20.31
CA ARG A 12 28.77 24.07 19.03
C ARG A 12 28.83 22.55 19.03
N SER A 13 29.21 21.93 20.15
CA SER A 13 29.21 20.46 20.31
C SER A 13 27.80 19.91 20.32
N PHE A 14 26.88 20.54 21.04
CA PHE A 14 25.46 20.16 21.06
C PHE A 14 24.84 20.22 19.66
N PHE A 15 25.11 21.27 18.90
CA PHE A 15 24.60 21.42 17.53
C PHE A 15 25.17 20.36 16.57
N ARG A 16 26.45 20.00 16.73
CA ARG A 16 27.07 18.90 15.94
C ARG A 16 26.46 17.55 16.27
N VAL A 17 26.18 17.27 17.53
CA VAL A 17 25.53 16.03 17.97
C VAL A 17 24.10 15.95 17.41
N LEU A 18 23.36 17.06 17.42
CA LEU A 18 22.02 17.16 16.83
C LEU A 18 22.02 16.90 15.31
N ILE A 19 22.97 17.48 14.59
CA ILE A 19 23.12 17.24 13.15
C ILE A 19 23.48 15.77 12.91
N LEU A 20 24.40 15.20 13.67
CA LEU A 20 24.81 13.81 13.53
C LEU A 20 23.63 12.86 13.80
N ALA A 21 22.83 13.12 14.83
CA ALA A 21 21.63 12.36 15.15
C ALA A 21 20.57 12.47 14.04
N ALA A 22 20.39 13.67 13.47
CA ALA A 22 19.47 13.87 12.34
C ALA A 22 19.93 13.12 11.07
N VAL A 23 21.23 13.12 10.77
CA VAL A 23 21.80 12.37 9.63
C VAL A 23 21.66 10.86 9.84
N ILE A 24 21.92 10.36 11.04
CA ILE A 24 21.73 8.94 11.37
C ILE A 24 20.25 8.55 11.23
N GLY A 25 19.32 9.39 11.70
CA GLY A 25 17.87 9.18 11.54
C GLY A 25 17.42 9.11 10.08
N LEU A 26 18.01 9.91 9.21
CA LEU A 26 17.72 9.87 7.77
C LEU A 26 18.21 8.57 7.08
N ILE A 27 19.33 8.03 7.51
CA ILE A 27 19.89 6.80 6.93
C ILE A 27 19.04 5.57 7.29
N THR A 28 18.42 5.55 8.47
CA THR A 28 17.58 4.44 8.93
C THR A 28 16.17 4.43 8.34
N ALA A 29 15.75 5.53 7.68
CA ALA A 29 14.43 5.64 7.05
C ALA A 29 14.34 5.02 5.64
N CYS A 30 15.45 4.50 5.09
CA CYS A 30 15.45 3.84 3.80
C CYS A 30 15.03 2.37 3.93
N ALA A 31 13.89 2.02 3.33
CA ALA A 31 13.45 0.64 3.15
C ALA A 31 13.78 0.15 1.74
N THR A 32 14.16 -1.13 1.63
CA THR A 32 14.38 -1.77 0.33
C THR A 32 13.10 -2.47 -0.09
N VAL A 33 12.64 -2.18 -1.32
CA VAL A 33 11.49 -2.88 -1.91
C VAL A 33 11.88 -4.32 -2.20
N PRO A 34 11.17 -5.30 -1.65
CA PRO A 34 11.39 -6.71 -1.98
C PRO A 34 11.39 -6.94 -3.48
N LEU A 35 11.70 -7.82 -4.17
CA LEU A 35 11.63 -8.08 -5.62
C LEU A 35 12.48 -7.14 -6.50
N THR A 36 12.41 -5.83 -6.32
CA THR A 36 13.09 -4.87 -7.20
C THR A 36 14.42 -4.38 -6.64
N GLY A 37 14.71 -4.60 -5.35
CA GLY A 37 15.91 -4.12 -4.67
C GLY A 37 16.04 -2.59 -4.58
N ARG A 38 15.00 -1.84 -4.97
CA ARG A 38 15.03 -0.37 -4.98
C ARG A 38 14.91 0.16 -3.56
N SER A 39 15.76 1.11 -3.20
CA SER A 39 15.65 1.83 -1.94
C SER A 39 14.58 2.93 -2.06
N GLN A 40 13.71 3.02 -1.05
CA GLN A 40 12.69 4.06 -0.95
C GLN A 40 12.66 4.64 0.46
N LEU A 41 12.34 5.93 0.56
CA LEU A 41 12.07 6.56 1.85
C LEU A 41 10.67 6.15 2.31
N ASN A 42 10.59 5.41 3.42
CA ASN A 42 9.33 4.97 3.98
C ASN A 42 9.03 5.77 5.25
N LEU A 43 8.13 6.77 5.13
CA LEU A 43 7.74 7.66 6.22
C LEU A 43 6.56 7.11 7.03
N LEU A 44 5.83 6.14 6.51
CA LEU A 44 4.72 5.47 7.16
C LEU A 44 5.05 4.00 7.38
N SER A 45 4.72 3.47 8.53
CA SER A 45 4.82 2.02 8.73
C SER A 45 3.77 1.28 7.90
N ASP A 46 4.08 0.05 7.48
CA ASP A 46 3.12 -0.81 6.77
C ASP A 46 1.78 -0.90 7.52
N ALA A 47 1.84 -1.06 8.85
CA ALA A 47 0.64 -1.14 9.67
C ALA A 47 -0.23 0.12 9.63
N GLN A 48 0.38 1.31 9.51
CA GLN A 48 -0.36 2.57 9.35
C GLN A 48 -0.98 2.64 7.96
N LEU A 49 -0.19 2.30 6.92
CA LEU A 49 -0.65 2.28 5.54
C LEU A 49 -1.84 1.32 5.36
N PHE A 50 -1.77 0.12 5.92
CA PHE A 50 -2.87 -0.85 5.87
C PHE A 50 -4.14 -0.36 6.58
N ARG A 51 -4.02 0.26 7.76
CA ARG A 51 -5.18 0.83 8.46
C ARG A 51 -5.84 1.94 7.62
N MET A 52 -5.06 2.91 7.16
CA MET A 52 -5.56 4.01 6.33
C MET A 52 -6.23 3.49 5.06
N SER A 53 -5.63 2.49 4.41
CA SER A 53 -6.18 1.84 3.23
C SER A 53 -7.53 1.18 3.53
N LEU A 54 -7.63 0.44 4.62
CA LEU A 54 -8.87 -0.25 5.00
C LEU A 54 -10.00 0.74 5.35
N ASP A 55 -9.65 1.84 6.03
CA ASP A 55 -10.63 2.88 6.38
C ASP A 55 -11.12 3.61 5.12
N SER A 56 -10.21 3.97 4.21
CA SER A 56 -10.56 4.57 2.91
C SER A 56 -11.40 3.62 2.05
N TYR A 57 -11.05 2.34 2.02
CA TYR A 57 -11.81 1.32 1.29
C TYR A 57 -13.25 1.21 1.80
N ARG A 58 -13.43 1.11 3.11
CA ARG A 58 -14.76 1.04 3.75
C ARG A 58 -15.57 2.30 3.50
N GLU A 59 -14.93 3.47 3.57
CA GLU A 59 -15.56 4.74 3.26
C GLU A 59 -16.08 4.80 1.81
N ILE A 60 -15.26 4.39 0.84
CA ILE A 60 -15.64 4.35 -0.56
C ILE A 60 -16.82 3.40 -0.75
N LEU A 61 -16.73 2.17 -0.23
CA LEU A 61 -17.81 1.19 -0.38
C LEU A 61 -19.12 1.65 0.28
N SER A 62 -19.06 2.33 1.43
CA SER A 62 -20.25 2.83 2.12
C SER A 62 -20.99 3.91 1.33
N LYS A 63 -20.27 4.63 0.47
CA LYS A 63 -20.81 5.68 -0.41
C LYS A 63 -21.17 5.17 -1.81
N SER A 64 -20.78 3.93 -2.14
CA SER A 64 -20.97 3.33 -3.45
C SER A 64 -22.15 2.37 -3.45
N LYS A 65 -22.85 2.30 -4.58
CA LYS A 65 -23.84 1.26 -4.83
C LYS A 65 -23.13 0.00 -5.33
N LEU A 66 -23.19 -1.08 -4.58
CA LEU A 66 -22.64 -2.36 -5.03
C LEU A 66 -23.59 -3.03 -6.04
N SER A 67 -23.02 -3.64 -7.06
CA SER A 67 -23.78 -4.34 -8.09
C SER A 67 -24.53 -5.54 -7.51
N GLN A 68 -25.79 -5.70 -7.92
CA GLN A 68 -26.66 -6.83 -7.61
C GLN A 68 -26.67 -7.86 -8.74
N ASP A 69 -26.00 -7.60 -9.87
CA ASP A 69 -25.84 -8.55 -10.98
C ASP A 69 -24.91 -9.69 -10.57
N GLN A 70 -25.52 -10.81 -10.16
CA GLN A 70 -24.78 -11.96 -9.64
C GLN A 70 -23.81 -12.55 -10.66
N ALA A 71 -24.12 -12.49 -11.96
CA ALA A 71 -23.24 -13.01 -13.02
C ALA A 71 -21.97 -12.14 -13.13
N LYS A 72 -22.12 -10.83 -13.19
CA LYS A 72 -20.99 -9.90 -13.24
C LYS A 72 -20.15 -9.94 -11.94
N VAL A 73 -20.79 -10.01 -10.78
CA VAL A 73 -20.10 -10.13 -9.49
C VAL A 73 -19.30 -11.44 -9.44
N ALA A 74 -19.89 -12.57 -9.86
CA ALA A 74 -19.20 -13.84 -9.88
C ALA A 74 -17.99 -13.85 -10.84
N MET A 75 -18.15 -13.23 -12.02
CA MET A 75 -17.07 -13.06 -12.99
C MET A 75 -15.89 -12.27 -12.38
N VAL A 76 -16.16 -11.08 -11.82
CA VAL A 76 -15.11 -10.23 -11.21
C VAL A 76 -14.42 -10.93 -10.05
N ARG A 77 -15.18 -11.61 -9.19
CA ARG A 77 -14.60 -12.41 -8.09
C ARG A 77 -13.78 -13.59 -8.59
N GLY A 78 -14.23 -14.28 -9.62
CA GLY A 78 -13.51 -15.40 -10.23
C GLY A 78 -12.17 -14.97 -10.83
N VAL A 79 -12.14 -13.89 -11.59
CA VAL A 79 -10.89 -13.29 -12.12
C VAL A 79 -9.98 -12.87 -10.97
N GLY A 80 -10.51 -12.12 -10.01
CA GLY A 80 -9.75 -11.64 -8.87
C GLY A 80 -9.11 -12.75 -8.05
N GLN A 81 -9.84 -13.84 -7.80
CA GLN A 81 -9.30 -15.01 -7.09
C GLN A 81 -8.21 -15.74 -7.87
N ARG A 82 -8.29 -15.78 -9.21
CA ARG A 82 -7.21 -16.35 -10.05
C ARG A 82 -5.95 -15.50 -9.94
N ILE A 83 -6.09 -14.18 -10.02
CA ILE A 83 -4.97 -13.24 -9.86
C ILE A 83 -4.37 -13.32 -8.46
N ALA A 84 -5.21 -13.38 -7.41
CA ALA A 84 -4.74 -13.51 -6.03
C ALA A 84 -3.90 -14.78 -5.83
N ARG A 85 -4.36 -15.94 -6.33
CA ARG A 85 -3.60 -17.18 -6.27
C ARG A 85 -2.27 -17.07 -7.00
N ALA A 86 -2.26 -16.56 -8.21
CA ALA A 86 -1.03 -16.37 -8.97
C ALA A 86 -0.04 -15.42 -8.26
N ALA A 87 -0.53 -14.36 -7.63
CA ALA A 87 0.29 -13.45 -6.84
C ALA A 87 0.89 -14.14 -5.60
N GLU A 88 0.09 -14.94 -4.89
CA GLU A 88 0.59 -15.69 -3.73
C GLU A 88 1.60 -16.76 -4.12
N ASP A 89 1.38 -17.47 -5.23
CA ASP A 89 2.31 -18.48 -5.76
C ASP A 89 3.64 -17.80 -6.14
N PHE A 90 3.58 -16.67 -6.82
CA PHE A 90 4.76 -15.87 -7.13
C PHE A 90 5.53 -15.42 -5.88
N LEU A 91 4.84 -15.01 -4.82
CA LEU A 91 5.48 -14.64 -3.54
C LEU A 91 6.17 -15.85 -2.90
N ARG A 92 5.55 -17.04 -2.91
CA ARG A 92 6.14 -18.29 -2.40
C ARG A 92 7.41 -18.66 -3.18
N GLU A 93 7.34 -18.62 -4.50
CA GLU A 93 8.49 -18.95 -5.38
C GLU A 93 9.68 -18.00 -5.17
N ASN A 94 9.44 -16.78 -4.71
CA ASN A 94 10.48 -15.79 -4.43
C ASN A 94 10.88 -15.70 -2.95
N GLY A 95 10.47 -16.64 -2.09
CA GLY A 95 10.83 -16.66 -0.67
C GLY A 95 10.16 -15.55 0.16
N LEU A 96 9.05 -14.98 -0.31
CA LEU A 96 8.31 -13.89 0.29
C LEU A 96 6.97 -14.35 0.90
N GLU A 97 6.90 -15.58 1.38
CA GLU A 97 5.68 -16.16 1.96
C GLU A 97 5.12 -15.33 3.14
N HIS A 98 6.00 -14.71 3.92
CA HIS A 98 5.61 -13.85 5.04
C HIS A 98 4.79 -12.62 4.59
N GLU A 99 4.91 -12.19 3.33
CA GLU A 99 4.12 -11.09 2.77
C GLU A 99 2.66 -11.51 2.55
N ILE A 100 2.38 -12.80 2.30
CA ILE A 100 1.03 -13.30 2.01
C ILE A 100 0.07 -13.02 3.16
N ALA A 101 0.53 -13.12 4.40
CA ALA A 101 -0.28 -12.85 5.59
C ALA A 101 -0.81 -11.40 5.66
N LYS A 102 -0.22 -10.48 4.91
CA LYS A 102 -0.67 -9.08 4.81
C LYS A 102 -1.89 -8.91 3.92
N TYR A 103 -2.21 -9.88 3.06
CA TYR A 103 -3.32 -9.80 2.11
C TYR A 103 -4.58 -10.41 2.69
N GLN A 104 -5.65 -9.63 2.67
CA GLN A 104 -7.02 -10.05 2.96
C GLN A 104 -7.84 -9.74 1.72
N TRP A 105 -7.68 -10.57 0.69
CA TRP A 105 -8.27 -10.37 -0.63
C TRP A 105 -9.79 -10.13 -0.56
N GLU A 106 -10.22 -9.05 -1.18
CA GLU A 106 -11.63 -8.69 -1.28
C GLU A 106 -11.90 -8.05 -2.64
N PHE A 107 -12.95 -8.52 -3.32
CA PHE A 107 -13.29 -8.08 -4.67
C PHE A 107 -14.73 -7.58 -4.67
N ASN A 108 -14.93 -6.31 -4.95
CA ASN A 108 -16.24 -5.68 -5.05
C ASN A 108 -16.47 -5.07 -6.43
N LEU A 109 -17.72 -5.21 -6.91
CA LEU A 109 -18.17 -4.59 -8.15
C LEU A 109 -19.09 -3.42 -7.79
N ILE A 110 -18.69 -2.21 -8.15
CA ILE A 110 -19.45 -0.97 -7.96
C ILE A 110 -20.35 -0.75 -9.18
N ASP A 111 -21.63 -0.53 -8.94
CA ASP A 111 -22.66 -0.29 -9.96
C ASP A 111 -22.60 1.18 -10.43
N ASP A 112 -21.68 1.45 -11.35
CA ASP A 112 -21.51 2.75 -11.99
C ASP A 112 -20.98 2.56 -13.43
N ASP A 113 -21.89 2.56 -14.38
CA ASP A 113 -21.57 2.36 -15.80
C ASP A 113 -20.85 3.53 -16.44
N LYS A 114 -20.82 4.69 -15.78
CA LYS A 114 -20.16 5.90 -16.29
C LYS A 114 -18.69 5.95 -15.94
N THR A 115 -18.29 5.25 -14.87
CA THR A 115 -16.90 5.21 -14.41
C THR A 115 -16.17 4.01 -15.01
N ILE A 116 -15.25 4.29 -15.94
CA ILE A 116 -14.37 3.30 -16.54
C ILE A 116 -13.11 3.19 -15.68
N ASN A 117 -13.19 2.42 -14.61
CA ASN A 117 -12.07 2.30 -13.67
C ASN A 117 -12.10 0.98 -12.89
N ALA A 118 -10.93 0.61 -12.40
CA ALA A 118 -10.72 -0.40 -11.35
C ALA A 118 -9.50 0.03 -10.52
N TRP A 119 -9.49 -0.29 -9.25
CA TRP A 119 -8.36 0.05 -8.37
C TRP A 119 -8.12 -1.01 -7.31
N CYS A 120 -6.89 -1.01 -6.81
CA CYS A 120 -6.45 -1.87 -5.73
C CYS A 120 -5.79 -1.03 -4.62
N MET A 121 -6.10 -1.37 -3.38
CA MET A 121 -5.47 -0.77 -2.21
C MET A 121 -4.62 -1.79 -1.45
N PRO A 122 -3.64 -1.34 -0.65
CA PRO A 122 -2.85 -2.21 0.22
C PRO A 122 -3.72 -3.19 1.00
N GLY A 123 -3.24 -4.42 1.13
CA GLY A 123 -3.99 -5.49 1.80
C GLY A 123 -4.92 -6.28 0.87
N GLY A 124 -4.83 -6.09 -0.46
CA GLY A 124 -5.61 -6.87 -1.44
C GLY A 124 -7.07 -6.44 -1.54
N LYS A 125 -7.38 -5.17 -1.27
CA LYS A 125 -8.71 -4.59 -1.38
C LYS A 125 -8.92 -4.04 -2.79
N ILE A 126 -9.81 -4.66 -3.56
CA ILE A 126 -10.01 -4.40 -4.99
C ILE A 126 -11.46 -4.00 -5.24
N ALA A 127 -11.65 -2.94 -6.01
CA ALA A 127 -12.93 -2.57 -6.54
C ALA A 127 -12.87 -2.34 -8.06
N VAL A 128 -13.90 -2.82 -8.73
CA VAL A 128 -14.09 -2.70 -10.16
C VAL A 128 -15.42 -1.97 -10.39
N TYR A 129 -15.47 -1.07 -11.35
CA TYR A 129 -16.69 -0.39 -11.74
C TYR A 129 -17.34 -1.12 -12.92
N THR A 130 -18.69 -1.14 -12.96
CA THR A 130 -19.40 -1.80 -14.07
C THR A 130 -19.07 -1.18 -15.42
N GLY A 131 -18.73 0.11 -15.46
CA GLY A 131 -18.38 0.82 -16.69
C GLY A 131 -17.13 0.31 -17.41
N ILE A 132 -16.19 -0.42 -16.71
CA ILE A 132 -15.02 -1.00 -17.39
C ILE A 132 -15.33 -2.33 -18.08
N LEU A 133 -16.35 -3.07 -17.65
CA LEU A 133 -16.62 -4.44 -18.12
C LEU A 133 -16.85 -4.54 -19.63
N PRO A 134 -17.58 -3.60 -20.31
CA PRO A 134 -17.74 -3.65 -21.75
C PRO A 134 -16.43 -3.49 -22.54
N ILE A 135 -15.40 -2.91 -21.91
CA ILE A 135 -14.09 -2.64 -22.52
C ILE A 135 -13.18 -3.84 -22.39
N THR A 136 -13.19 -4.49 -21.23
CA THR A 136 -12.36 -5.68 -20.95
C THR A 136 -12.87 -6.93 -21.68
N LYS A 137 -14.14 -6.98 -22.06
CA LYS A 137 -14.84 -7.95 -22.92
C LYS A 137 -14.89 -9.39 -22.39
N ASP A 138 -13.83 -9.92 -21.83
CA ASP A 138 -13.71 -11.30 -21.37
C ASP A 138 -12.89 -11.42 -20.08
N GLU A 139 -12.69 -12.67 -19.63
CA GLU A 139 -12.00 -13.01 -18.39
C GLU A 139 -10.46 -13.22 -18.55
N THR A 140 -9.92 -12.95 -19.73
CA THR A 140 -8.48 -13.10 -20.05
C THR A 140 -7.70 -11.81 -19.95
#